data_dcfd88d41f386e56d603405a4a0674d7
#
_entry.id   dcfd88d41f386e56d603405a4a0674d7
#
_cell.length_a   1.000
_cell.length_b   1.000
_cell.length_c   1.000
_cell.angle_alpha   90.00
_cell.angle_beta   90.00
_cell.angle_gamma   90.00
#
_symmetry.space_group_name_H-M   'P 1'
#
loop_
_entity.id
_entity.type
_entity.pdbx_description
1 polymer ?
#
loop_
_entity_poly.entity_id
_entity_poly.type
_entity_poly.pdbx_seq_one_letter_code
_entity_poly.pdbx_strand_id
1 'polypeptide(L)'
;AYQLGAKYIDAFGIKNLDLQVESNRVRPFTYSHNDTVTNYTHYNQPLADPLGANFQEYIGMVNYQPLPKWNIYARAIYYYKGLDSAGINFGGDIFESYNTRSNDFGFAVGGGNKIKVLNALLQVSYEVKQNLFLDLSLQQRNYKYANGSESNNSTLFTAGIRLNMAKRQYDY
;
A
#
# COMPACT_ATOMS: atom_id res chain seq x y z
N ALA A 1 -16.75 2.88 -1.00
CA ALA A 1 -15.45 2.57 -0.40
C ALA A 1 -15.56 2.56 1.12
N TYR A 2 -14.74 1.76 1.80
CA TYR A 2 -14.58 1.84 3.25
C TYR A 2 -13.15 1.47 3.66
N GLN A 3 -12.72 2.04 4.78
CA GLN A 3 -11.47 1.75 5.45
C GLN A 3 -11.76 1.46 6.92
N LEU A 4 -11.22 0.37 7.41
CA LEU A 4 -11.29 -0.03 8.82
C LEU A 4 -9.89 -0.34 9.31
N GLY A 5 -9.54 0.11 10.51
CA GLY A 5 -8.24 -0.15 11.11
C GLY A 5 -8.29 -0.21 12.62
N ALA A 6 -7.31 -0.89 13.19
CA ALA A 6 -7.09 -0.95 14.63
C ALA A 6 -5.59 -0.87 14.92
N LYS A 7 -5.25 -0.19 16.03
CA LYS A 7 -3.89 -0.13 16.55
C LYS A 7 -3.88 -0.61 18.00
N TYR A 8 -2.93 -1.48 18.34
CA TYR A 8 -2.72 -2.00 19.68
C TYR A 8 -1.32 -1.59 20.16
N ILE A 9 -1.27 -0.65 21.08
CA ILE A 9 -0.05 -0.10 21.66
C ILE A 9 0.35 -0.97 22.85
N ASP A 10 1.66 -1.20 23.04
CA ASP A 10 2.22 -2.09 24.06
C ASP A 10 1.55 -3.47 24.03
N ALA A 11 1.44 -4.04 22.85
CA ALA A 11 0.69 -5.24 22.59
C ALA A 11 1.11 -6.40 23.50
N PHE A 12 0.13 -7.09 24.09
CA PHE A 12 0.32 -8.20 25.02
C PHE A 12 1.14 -7.83 26.27
N GLY A 13 1.18 -6.54 26.65
CA GLY A 13 1.98 -6.05 27.77
C GLY A 13 3.47 -5.92 27.48
N ILE A 14 3.89 -6.09 26.22
CA ILE A 14 5.27 -5.90 25.78
C ILE A 14 5.47 -4.40 25.49
N LYS A 15 6.31 -3.75 26.28
CA LYS A 15 6.61 -2.32 26.12
C LYS A 15 7.19 -2.01 24.75
N ASN A 16 6.72 -0.92 24.13
CA ASN A 16 7.15 -0.43 22.82
C ASN A 16 6.91 -1.42 21.67
N LEU A 17 6.00 -2.37 21.82
CA LEU A 17 5.51 -3.21 20.73
C LEU A 17 4.15 -2.69 20.27
N ASP A 18 4.11 -2.04 19.11
CA ASP A 18 2.88 -1.56 18.49
C ASP A 18 2.51 -2.44 17.31
N LEU A 19 1.26 -2.87 17.30
CA LEU A 19 0.65 -3.60 16.18
C LEU A 19 -0.43 -2.74 15.55
N GLN A 20 -0.48 -2.74 14.22
CA GLN A 20 -1.53 -2.04 13.48
C GLN A 20 -2.02 -2.93 12.34
N VAL A 21 -3.34 -2.96 12.15
CA VAL A 21 -3.98 -3.66 11.03
C VAL A 21 -4.98 -2.72 10.36
N GLU A 22 -5.08 -2.80 9.05
CA GLU A 22 -6.03 -2.04 8.25
C GLU A 22 -6.63 -2.91 7.15
N SER A 23 -7.87 -2.61 6.79
CA SER A 23 -8.57 -3.20 5.65
C SER A 23 -9.24 -2.10 4.84
N ASN A 24 -8.87 -2.01 3.57
CA ASN A 24 -9.36 -1.02 2.62
C ASN A 24 -10.10 -1.73 1.49
N ARG A 25 -11.31 -1.27 1.18
CA ARG A 25 -12.10 -1.82 0.08
C ARG A 25 -12.72 -0.72 -0.73
N VAL A 26 -12.49 -0.77 -2.04
CA VAL A 26 -13.06 0.17 -2.99
C VAL A 26 -13.78 -0.62 -4.08
N ARG A 27 -15.06 -0.31 -4.30
CA ARG A 27 -15.86 -0.93 -5.34
C ARG A 27 -15.41 -0.44 -6.72
N PRO A 28 -15.69 -1.24 -7.78
CA PRO A 28 -15.57 -0.76 -9.15
C PRO A 28 -16.25 0.59 -9.38
N PHE A 29 -15.68 1.46 -10.20
CA PHE A 29 -16.20 2.77 -10.62
C PHE A 29 -16.44 3.79 -9.49
N THR A 30 -15.96 3.54 -8.25
CA THR A 30 -16.25 4.43 -7.11
C THR A 30 -15.78 5.87 -7.33
N TYR A 31 -14.68 6.06 -8.04
CA TYR A 31 -14.04 7.37 -8.24
C TYR A 31 -14.05 7.86 -9.70
N SER A 32 -14.73 7.13 -10.58
CA SER A 32 -14.90 7.48 -11.99
C SER A 32 -16.21 8.20 -12.22
N HIS A 33 -16.22 9.15 -13.18
CA HIS A 33 -17.39 9.87 -13.63
C HIS A 33 -17.61 9.72 -15.14
N ASN A 34 -18.73 10.24 -15.67
CA ASN A 34 -19.01 10.26 -17.11
C ASN A 34 -18.01 11.15 -17.85
N ASP A 35 -17.65 12.28 -17.25
CA ASP A 35 -16.60 13.18 -17.72
C ASP A 35 -15.33 12.92 -16.87
N THR A 36 -14.25 12.53 -17.54
CA THR A 36 -12.99 12.19 -16.89
C THR A 36 -12.34 13.37 -16.15
N VAL A 37 -12.70 14.62 -16.52
CA VAL A 37 -12.24 15.82 -15.81
C VAL A 37 -12.77 15.86 -14.37
N THR A 38 -13.94 15.26 -14.12
CA THR A 38 -14.56 15.23 -12.79
C THR A 38 -14.21 13.98 -11.97
N ASN A 39 -13.38 13.09 -12.49
CA ASN A 39 -12.87 11.93 -11.75
C ASN A 39 -12.13 12.38 -10.48
N TYR A 40 -12.16 11.57 -9.43
CA TYR A 40 -11.51 11.91 -8.16
C TYR A 40 -9.99 11.74 -8.24
N THR A 41 -9.40 12.61 -9.07
CA THR A 41 -7.96 12.61 -9.43
C THR A 41 -7.41 14.04 -9.44
N HIS A 42 -6.10 14.17 -9.22
CA HIS A 42 -5.41 15.45 -9.33
C HIS A 42 -3.98 15.22 -9.83
N TYR A 43 -3.50 16.04 -10.77
CA TYR A 43 -2.17 15.88 -11.40
C TYR A 43 -1.88 14.44 -11.87
N ASN A 44 -2.86 13.81 -12.50
CA ASN A 44 -2.76 12.42 -12.98
C ASN A 44 -2.46 11.41 -11.86
N GLN A 45 -2.96 11.66 -10.65
CA GLN A 45 -2.85 10.77 -9.50
C GLN A 45 -4.21 10.58 -8.81
N PRO A 46 -4.51 9.39 -8.30
CA PRO A 46 -5.68 9.16 -7.45
C PRO A 46 -5.61 10.01 -6.18
N LEU A 47 -6.73 10.64 -5.79
CA LEU A 47 -6.80 11.44 -4.56
C LEU A 47 -7.10 10.60 -3.31
N ALA A 48 -7.79 9.47 -3.45
CA ALA A 48 -8.16 8.64 -2.30
C ALA A 48 -7.10 7.58 -2.00
N ASP A 49 -6.96 6.60 -2.85
CA ASP A 49 -6.05 5.47 -2.65
C ASP A 49 -5.20 5.28 -3.91
N PRO A 50 -3.87 5.05 -3.77
CA PRO A 50 -2.99 4.82 -4.91
C PRO A 50 -3.38 3.65 -5.81
N LEU A 51 -4.13 2.67 -5.27
CA LEU A 51 -4.65 1.56 -6.06
C LEU A 51 -5.86 1.95 -6.93
N GLY A 52 -6.44 3.14 -6.73
CA GLY A 52 -7.61 3.60 -7.46
C GLY A 52 -8.91 2.92 -7.00
N ALA A 53 -9.52 2.08 -7.84
CA ALA A 53 -10.76 1.39 -7.53
C ALA A 53 -10.68 -0.12 -7.83
N ASN A 54 -11.78 -0.86 -7.55
CA ASN A 54 -11.91 -2.29 -7.82
C ASN A 54 -10.90 -3.17 -7.09
N PHE A 55 -10.64 -2.89 -5.80
CA PHE A 55 -9.67 -3.64 -5.00
C PHE A 55 -10.14 -3.91 -3.57
N GLN A 56 -9.49 -4.87 -2.94
CA GLN A 56 -9.48 -5.11 -1.50
C GLN A 56 -8.03 -5.23 -1.05
N GLU A 57 -7.68 -4.48 0.00
CA GLU A 57 -6.35 -4.42 0.58
C GLU A 57 -6.39 -4.76 2.07
N TYR A 58 -5.33 -5.38 2.56
CA TYR A 58 -5.05 -5.64 3.96
C TYR A 58 -3.63 -5.22 4.27
N ILE A 59 -3.46 -4.42 5.32
CA ILE A 59 -2.16 -3.92 5.77
C ILE A 59 -1.95 -4.39 7.20
N GLY A 60 -0.80 -4.99 7.47
CA GLY A 60 -0.32 -5.30 8.80
C GLY A 60 0.99 -4.57 9.06
N MET A 61 1.12 -3.91 10.21
CA MET A 61 2.33 -3.21 10.61
C MET A 61 2.73 -3.59 12.04
N VAL A 62 4.01 -3.74 12.25
CA VAL A 62 4.63 -3.98 13.55
C VAL A 62 5.72 -2.93 13.73
N ASN A 63 5.68 -2.21 14.84
CA ASN A 63 6.77 -1.35 15.25
C ASN A 63 7.22 -1.78 16.66
N TYR A 64 8.49 -2.12 16.81
CA TYR A 64 9.01 -2.66 18.05
C TYR A 64 10.35 -2.04 18.40
N GLN A 65 10.44 -1.49 19.60
CA GLN A 65 11.67 -0.93 20.16
C GLN A 65 12.09 -1.75 21.41
N PRO A 66 12.78 -2.89 21.24
CA PRO A 66 13.17 -3.75 22.36
C PRO A 66 14.16 -3.08 23.31
N LEU A 67 15.00 -2.21 22.79
CA LEU A 67 16.03 -1.45 23.53
C LEU A 67 16.09 -0.02 22.96
N PRO A 68 16.56 0.98 23.73
CA PRO A 68 16.56 2.40 23.31
C PRO A 68 17.25 2.69 21.96
N LYS A 69 18.23 1.87 21.57
CA LYS A 69 18.99 2.05 20.31
C LYS A 69 18.52 1.20 19.15
N TRP A 70 17.56 0.29 19.37
CA TRP A 70 17.07 -0.64 18.36
C TRP A 70 15.65 -0.31 17.95
N ASN A 71 15.41 -0.22 16.68
CA ASN A 71 14.06 -0.12 16.13
C ASN A 71 13.86 -1.19 15.07
N ILE A 72 12.79 -1.94 15.20
CA ILE A 72 12.38 -2.99 14.26
C ILE A 72 11.03 -2.59 13.70
N TYR A 73 10.95 -2.47 12.39
CA TYR A 73 9.73 -2.17 11.67
C TYR A 73 9.44 -3.27 10.66
N ALA A 74 8.24 -3.82 10.72
CA ALA A 74 7.75 -4.75 9.71
C ALA A 74 6.42 -4.28 9.15
N ARG A 75 6.22 -4.45 7.85
CA ARG A 75 4.97 -4.14 7.15
C ARG A 75 4.68 -5.20 6.12
N ALA A 76 3.46 -5.70 6.10
CA ALA A 76 2.95 -6.55 5.04
C ALA A 76 1.70 -5.90 4.44
N ILE A 77 1.66 -5.75 3.12
CA ILE A 77 0.52 -5.25 2.35
C ILE A 77 0.13 -6.37 1.39
N TYR A 78 -1.07 -6.89 1.55
CA TYR A 78 -1.67 -7.83 0.62
C TYR A 78 -2.91 -7.21 0.00
N TYR A 79 -2.97 -7.22 -1.32
CA TYR A 79 -4.19 -6.80 -2.00
C TYR A 79 -4.48 -7.65 -3.23
N TYR A 80 -5.75 -7.67 -3.61
CA TYR A 80 -6.16 -8.06 -4.94
C TYR A 80 -6.94 -6.93 -5.59
N LYS A 81 -6.73 -6.77 -6.89
CA LYS A 81 -7.35 -5.75 -7.73
C LYS A 81 -7.82 -6.37 -9.02
N GLY A 82 -8.96 -5.92 -9.52
CA GLY A 82 -9.43 -6.23 -10.86
C GLY A 82 -8.91 -5.19 -11.85
N LEU A 83 -8.30 -5.68 -12.91
CA LEU A 83 -7.87 -4.87 -14.07
C LEU A 83 -8.85 -5.09 -15.21
N ASP A 84 -8.86 -4.15 -16.14
CA ASP A 84 -9.64 -4.26 -17.35
C ASP A 84 -9.18 -5.44 -18.20
N SER A 85 -10.08 -6.05 -18.93
CA SER A 85 -9.81 -7.27 -19.66
C SER A 85 -10.60 -7.30 -20.97
N ALA A 86 -9.95 -7.72 -22.04
CA ALA A 86 -10.56 -7.87 -23.38
C ALA A 86 -11.27 -6.60 -23.89
N GLY A 87 -10.76 -5.42 -23.55
CA GLY A 87 -11.35 -4.14 -23.94
C GLY A 87 -12.61 -3.75 -23.15
N ILE A 88 -12.92 -4.47 -22.06
CA ILE A 88 -14.03 -4.17 -21.16
C ILE A 88 -13.48 -3.47 -19.92
N ASN A 89 -14.06 -2.30 -19.60
CA ASN A 89 -13.77 -1.56 -18.38
C ASN A 89 -14.47 -2.24 -17.19
N PHE A 90 -13.68 -2.68 -16.21
CA PHE A 90 -14.13 -3.25 -14.94
C PHE A 90 -14.06 -2.24 -13.77
N GLY A 91 -13.82 -0.97 -14.07
CA GLY A 91 -13.81 0.12 -13.09
C GLY A 91 -12.63 0.09 -12.12
N GLY A 92 -11.52 -0.49 -12.53
CA GLY A 92 -10.24 -0.46 -11.80
C GLY A 92 -9.40 0.77 -12.12
N ASP A 93 -9.50 1.27 -13.34
CA ASP A 93 -8.87 2.51 -13.78
C ASP A 93 -9.81 3.70 -13.54
N ILE A 94 -9.40 4.58 -12.61
CA ILE A 94 -10.19 5.75 -12.26
C ILE A 94 -10.01 6.92 -13.24
N PHE A 95 -9.10 6.83 -14.20
CA PHE A 95 -8.91 7.82 -15.25
C PHE A 95 -9.85 7.59 -16.44
N GLU A 96 -10.51 6.42 -16.50
CA GLU A 96 -11.49 6.12 -17.52
C GLU A 96 -12.90 6.54 -17.11
N SER A 97 -13.71 6.94 -18.11
CA SER A 97 -15.14 7.22 -17.91
C SER A 97 -15.91 5.95 -17.57
N TYR A 98 -16.83 6.00 -16.63
CA TYR A 98 -17.70 4.85 -16.34
C TYR A 98 -18.67 4.53 -17.50
N ASN A 99 -18.82 5.42 -18.49
CA ASN A 99 -19.65 5.15 -19.66
C ASN A 99 -19.11 4.04 -20.56
N THR A 100 -17.82 3.66 -20.40
CA THR A 100 -17.20 2.54 -21.12
C THR A 100 -17.49 1.17 -20.49
N ARG A 101 -18.28 1.13 -19.39
CA ARG A 101 -18.68 -0.11 -18.74
C ARG A 101 -19.63 -0.92 -19.63
N SER A 102 -19.56 -2.25 -19.57
CA SER A 102 -20.40 -3.15 -20.35
C SER A 102 -21.85 -3.25 -19.84
N ASN A 103 -22.06 -3.03 -18.53
CA ASN A 103 -23.35 -3.17 -17.86
C ASN A 103 -23.51 -2.11 -16.78
N ASP A 104 -24.75 -1.84 -16.35
CA ASP A 104 -25.02 -0.90 -15.25
C ASP A 104 -24.82 -1.53 -13.87
N PHE A 105 -24.93 -2.85 -13.77
CA PHE A 105 -24.86 -3.60 -12.51
C PHE A 105 -24.01 -4.88 -12.65
N GLY A 106 -23.73 -5.54 -11.51
CA GLY A 106 -23.09 -6.85 -11.49
C GLY A 106 -21.57 -6.83 -11.33
N PHE A 107 -20.94 -5.67 -11.20
CA PHE A 107 -19.50 -5.58 -10.98
C PHE A 107 -19.12 -5.92 -9.53
N ALA A 108 -18.39 -7.01 -9.36
CA ALA A 108 -17.84 -7.41 -8.07
C ALA A 108 -16.41 -6.88 -7.89
N VAL A 109 -15.99 -6.63 -6.65
CA VAL A 109 -14.61 -6.24 -6.33
C VAL A 109 -13.64 -7.32 -6.74
N GLY A 110 -12.61 -6.92 -7.50
CA GLY A 110 -11.66 -7.85 -8.13
C GLY A 110 -12.19 -8.51 -9.41
N GLY A 111 -13.27 -7.97 -9.99
CA GLY A 111 -13.76 -8.39 -11.32
C GLY A 111 -12.78 -8.01 -12.42
N GLY A 112 -12.88 -8.68 -13.58
CA GLY A 112 -11.93 -8.53 -14.69
C GLY A 112 -10.68 -9.41 -14.51
N ASN A 113 -9.56 -8.97 -15.06
CA ASN A 113 -8.29 -9.68 -14.93
C ASN A 113 -7.71 -9.44 -13.52
N LYS A 114 -7.96 -10.38 -12.62
CA LYS A 114 -7.59 -10.22 -11.21
C LYS A 114 -6.09 -10.42 -10.98
N ILE A 115 -5.47 -9.46 -10.34
CA ILE A 115 -4.13 -9.57 -9.79
C ILE A 115 -4.15 -9.73 -8.27
N LYS A 116 -3.13 -10.40 -7.73
CA LYS A 116 -2.85 -10.52 -6.30
C LYS A 116 -1.41 -10.08 -6.05
N VAL A 117 -1.24 -9.22 -5.07
CA VAL A 117 0.08 -8.67 -4.75
C VAL A 117 0.32 -8.78 -3.25
N LEU A 118 1.52 -9.23 -2.89
CA LEU A 118 2.04 -9.20 -1.54
C LEU A 118 3.33 -8.38 -1.53
N ASN A 119 3.37 -7.32 -0.74
CA ASN A 119 4.57 -6.56 -0.43
C ASN A 119 4.89 -6.74 1.05
N ALA A 120 6.03 -7.31 1.37
CA ALA A 120 6.53 -7.45 2.74
C ALA A 120 7.83 -6.67 2.90
N LEU A 121 7.96 -5.93 3.99
CA LEU A 121 9.14 -5.17 4.38
C LEU A 121 9.49 -5.51 5.82
N LEU A 122 10.75 -5.81 6.06
CA LEU A 122 11.36 -5.86 7.39
C LEU A 122 12.53 -4.88 7.41
N GLN A 123 12.54 -3.98 8.36
CA GLN A 123 13.62 -3.02 8.57
C GLN A 123 14.10 -3.09 10.02
N VAL A 124 15.41 -3.11 10.18
CA VAL A 124 16.09 -3.03 11.48
C VAL A 124 17.02 -1.83 11.46
N SER A 125 16.85 -0.95 12.43
CA SER A 125 17.67 0.26 12.61
C SER A 125 18.38 0.21 13.95
N TYR A 126 19.68 0.49 13.94
CA TYR A 126 20.51 0.59 15.14
C TYR A 126 21.13 1.98 15.28
N GLU A 127 20.88 2.65 16.38
CA GLU A 127 21.47 3.96 16.69
C GLU A 127 22.88 3.80 17.26
N VAL A 128 23.90 4.06 16.44
CA VAL A 128 25.32 3.96 16.81
C VAL A 128 25.70 5.12 17.74
N LYS A 129 25.33 6.33 17.35
CA LYS A 129 25.46 7.59 18.11
C LYS A 129 24.18 8.40 17.93
N GLN A 130 24.00 9.41 18.75
CA GLN A 130 22.86 10.33 18.62
C GLN A 130 22.68 10.77 17.17
N ASN A 131 21.50 10.51 16.60
CA ASN A 131 21.11 10.83 15.23
C ASN A 131 21.89 10.09 14.12
N LEU A 132 22.76 9.14 14.42
CA LEU A 132 23.48 8.32 13.46
C LEU A 132 23.00 6.86 13.52
N PHE A 133 22.40 6.38 12.46
CA PHE A 133 21.78 5.06 12.38
C PHE A 133 22.43 4.19 11.31
N LEU A 134 22.50 2.90 11.60
CA LEU A 134 22.72 1.84 10.61
C LEU A 134 21.35 1.21 10.34
N ASP A 135 20.92 1.23 9.09
CA ASP A 135 19.65 0.69 8.64
C ASP A 135 19.89 -0.53 7.75
N LEU A 136 19.22 -1.64 8.06
CA LEU A 136 19.15 -2.84 7.23
C LEU A 136 17.69 -3.08 6.86
N SER A 137 17.40 -3.35 5.60
CA SER A 137 16.05 -3.70 5.19
C SER A 137 16.02 -4.85 4.19
N LEU A 138 14.98 -5.67 4.30
CA LEU A 138 14.62 -6.72 3.38
C LEU A 138 13.21 -6.45 2.88
N GLN A 139 13.06 -6.29 1.57
CA GLN A 139 11.76 -6.12 0.94
C GLN A 139 11.52 -7.25 -0.05
N GLN A 140 10.34 -7.86 0.03
CA GLN A 140 9.88 -8.87 -0.90
C GLN A 140 8.57 -8.42 -1.53
N ARG A 141 8.48 -8.56 -2.85
CA ARG A 141 7.25 -8.33 -3.61
C ARG A 141 6.92 -9.55 -4.43
N ASN A 142 5.71 -10.06 -4.26
CA ASN A 142 5.14 -11.12 -5.08
C ASN A 142 3.95 -10.54 -5.83
N TYR A 143 3.99 -10.62 -7.14
CA TYR A 143 2.91 -10.19 -8.03
C TYR A 143 2.44 -11.39 -8.85
N LYS A 144 1.14 -11.64 -8.89
CA LYS A 144 0.57 -12.79 -9.62
C LYS A 144 -0.76 -12.41 -10.26
N TYR A 145 -0.95 -12.80 -11.52
CA TYR A 145 -2.29 -12.89 -12.08
C TYR A 145 -3.03 -14.11 -11.50
N ALA A 146 -4.32 -13.95 -11.20
CA ALA A 146 -5.11 -15.02 -10.59
C ALA A 146 -5.32 -16.21 -11.52
N ASN A 147 -5.27 -16.00 -12.84
CA ASN A 147 -5.33 -17.04 -13.87
C ASN A 147 -4.00 -17.80 -14.05
N GLY A 148 -2.94 -17.42 -13.32
CA GLY A 148 -1.62 -18.04 -13.41
C GLY A 148 -0.80 -17.70 -14.65
N SER A 149 -1.28 -16.77 -15.51
CA SER A 149 -0.58 -16.41 -16.76
C SER A 149 0.79 -15.82 -16.53
N GLU A 150 0.95 -15.03 -15.46
CA GLU A 150 2.20 -14.39 -15.13
C GLU A 150 2.39 -14.30 -13.61
N SER A 151 3.64 -14.41 -13.18
CA SER A 151 4.06 -14.13 -11.82
C SER A 151 5.42 -13.46 -11.83
N ASN A 152 5.60 -12.45 -10.98
CA ASN A 152 6.87 -11.77 -10.81
C ASN A 152 7.17 -11.65 -9.30
N ASN A 153 8.34 -12.16 -8.91
CA ASN A 153 8.82 -12.11 -7.55
C ASN A 153 10.12 -11.31 -7.52
N SER A 154 10.19 -10.35 -6.63
CA SER A 154 11.42 -9.58 -6.41
C SER A 154 11.77 -9.52 -4.93
N THR A 155 13.05 -9.64 -4.63
CA THR A 155 13.60 -9.49 -3.30
C THR A 155 14.69 -8.42 -3.35
N LEU A 156 14.60 -7.43 -2.48
CA LEU A 156 15.56 -6.35 -2.36
C LEU A 156 16.12 -6.33 -0.94
N PHE A 157 17.43 -6.42 -0.83
CA PHE A 157 18.16 -6.18 0.40
C PHE A 157 18.84 -4.81 0.35
N THR A 158 18.71 -4.01 1.40
CA THR A 158 19.33 -2.69 1.50
C THR A 158 20.06 -2.55 2.81
N ALA A 159 21.27 -2.01 2.76
CA ALA A 159 22.04 -1.58 3.92
C ALA A 159 22.44 -0.11 3.72
N GLY A 160 22.31 0.69 4.77
CA GLY A 160 22.58 2.12 4.68
C GLY A 160 22.98 2.74 6.01
N ILE A 161 23.57 3.93 5.89
CA ILE A 161 23.86 4.81 7.02
C ILE A 161 22.96 6.04 6.89
N ARG A 162 22.24 6.36 7.95
CA ARG A 162 21.35 7.53 8.00
C ARG A 162 21.77 8.46 9.10
N LEU A 163 22.02 9.74 8.74
CA LEU A 163 22.33 10.80 9.68
C LEU A 163 21.18 11.82 9.68
N ASN A 164 20.53 11.98 10.83
CA ASN A 164 19.51 13.02 11.03
C ASN A 164 20.20 14.30 11.49
N MET A 165 20.33 15.28 10.59
CA MET A 165 20.88 16.59 10.92
C MET A 165 19.75 17.58 11.20
N ALA A 166 19.93 18.44 12.20
CA ALA A 166 19.02 19.55 12.44
C ALA A 166 19.00 20.48 11.21
N LYS A 167 17.81 20.78 10.70
CA LYS A 167 17.64 21.78 9.64
C LYS A 167 17.93 23.16 10.25
N ARG A 168 19.02 23.83 9.83
CA ARG A 168 19.25 25.22 10.13
C ARG A 168 18.49 26.08 9.12
N GLN A 169 17.59 26.92 9.60
CA GLN A 169 17.02 28.01 8.81
C GLN A 169 17.85 29.26 9.10
N TYR A 170 18.29 29.92 8.05
CA TYR A 170 18.92 31.23 8.11
C TYR A 170 17.88 32.22 7.61
N ASP A 171 17.52 33.19 8.46
CA ASP A 171 16.59 34.28 8.14
C ASP A 171 17.37 35.43 7.48
N TYR A 172 17.74 35.30 6.21
CA TYR A 172 18.19 36.38 5.35
C TYR A 172 17.93 36.10 3.90
#